data_7d27b04e6af6522584aded5f0f7d4a23
#
_entry.id   7d27b04e6af6522584aded5f0f7d4a23
#
_cell.length_a   1.000
_cell.length_b   1.000
_cell.length_c   1.000
_cell.angle_alpha   90.00
_cell.angle_beta   90.00
_cell.angle_gamma   90.00
#
_symmetry.space_group_name_H-M   'P 1'
#
loop_
_entity.id
_entity.type
_entity.pdbx_description
1 polymer ?
#
loop_
_entity_poly.entity_id
_entity_poly.type
_entity_poly.pdbx_seq_one_letter_code
_entity_poly.pdbx_strand_id
1 'polypeptide(L)' 'MNAIVLESVLTCPHCGFAAPETMPTDACQYFYECRNGKVLLRPKPGDCCVFCSFGTVKCPPIQERRGCCA' A
#
# COMPACT_ATOMS: atom_id res chain seq x y z
N MET A 1 5.76 2.57 -22.90
CA MET A 1 4.76 3.35 -22.15
C MET A 1 4.47 2.66 -20.83
N ASN A 2 4.62 3.37 -19.75
CA ASN A 2 4.47 2.79 -18.42
C ASN A 2 3.18 3.25 -17.77
N ALA A 3 2.23 2.35 -17.66
CA ALA A 3 0.99 2.64 -16.97
C ALA A 3 1.22 2.42 -15.47
N ILE A 4 0.84 3.40 -14.67
CA ILE A 4 0.88 3.26 -13.24
C ILE A 4 -0.31 2.45 -12.81
N VAL A 5 -0.07 1.37 -12.08
CA VAL A 5 -1.14 0.53 -11.54
C VAL A 5 -1.59 1.14 -10.22
N LEU A 6 -2.85 1.53 -10.16
CA LEU A 6 -3.41 2.16 -8.96
C LEU A 6 -4.14 1.16 -8.07
N GLU A 7 -4.49 0.01 -8.60
CA GLU A 7 -5.24 -0.99 -7.84
C GLU A 7 -4.27 -1.98 -7.21
N SER A 8 -4.45 -2.21 -5.93
CA SER A 8 -3.61 -3.14 -5.18
C SER A 8 -4.49 -3.90 -4.21
N VAL A 9 -4.23 -5.19 -4.05
CA VAL A 9 -4.92 -5.98 -3.05
C VAL A 9 -4.06 -5.96 -1.79
N LEU A 10 -4.59 -5.36 -0.75
CA LEU A 10 -3.89 -5.20 0.52
C LEU A 10 -4.29 -6.34 1.45
N THR A 11 -3.30 -7.12 1.88
CA THR A 11 -3.55 -8.26 2.75
C THR A 11 -3.12 -7.93 4.17
N CYS A 12 -4.06 -8.06 5.10
CA CYS A 12 -3.78 -7.81 6.51
C CYS A 12 -2.88 -8.93 7.06
N PRO A 13 -1.71 -8.61 7.64
CA PRO A 13 -0.82 -9.64 8.18
C PRO A 13 -1.35 -10.26 9.45
N HIS A 14 -2.36 -9.66 10.10
CA HIS A 14 -2.89 -10.17 11.35
C HIS A 14 -4.02 -11.16 11.15
N CYS A 15 -4.89 -10.91 10.17
CA CYS A 15 -6.05 -11.78 9.97
C CYS A 15 -6.10 -12.42 8.58
N GLY A 16 -5.21 -12.01 7.68
CA GLY A 16 -5.17 -12.57 6.34
C GLY A 16 -6.23 -12.04 5.39
N PHE A 17 -7.03 -11.08 5.81
CA PHE A 17 -8.08 -10.53 4.96
C PHE A 17 -7.47 -9.72 3.83
N ALA A 18 -7.87 -10.03 2.60
CA ALA A 18 -7.38 -9.34 1.41
C ALA A 18 -8.47 -8.41 0.90
N ALA A 19 -8.14 -7.13 0.74
CA ALA A 19 -9.09 -6.12 0.28
C ALA A 19 -8.52 -5.39 -0.92
N PRO A 20 -9.28 -5.27 -2.02
CA PRO A 20 -8.85 -4.46 -3.15
C PRO A 20 -8.99 -2.98 -2.80
N GLU A 21 -7.94 -2.22 -3.06
CA GLU A 21 -7.90 -0.80 -2.74
C GLU A 21 -7.34 -0.02 -3.92
N THR A 22 -7.73 1.25 -4.01
CA THR A 22 -7.18 2.15 -5.00
C THR A 22 -6.18 3.06 -4.32
N MET A 23 -4.96 3.09 -4.86
CA MET A 23 -3.90 3.88 -4.27
C MET A 23 -3.97 5.33 -4.78
N PRO A 24 -3.58 6.31 -3.93
CA PRO A 24 -3.45 7.68 -4.40
C PRO A 24 -2.28 7.82 -5.39
N THR A 25 -2.39 8.77 -6.32
CA THR A 25 -1.41 8.87 -7.40
C THR A 25 -0.14 9.60 -6.99
N ASP A 26 -0.20 10.46 -5.98
CA ASP A 26 0.93 11.30 -5.62
C ASP A 26 1.22 11.31 -4.12
N ALA A 27 0.80 10.27 -3.43
CA ALA A 27 1.00 10.17 -1.99
C ALA A 27 1.13 8.71 -1.59
N CYS A 28 1.63 8.47 -0.39
CA CYS A 28 1.72 7.14 0.18
C CYS A 28 0.78 7.05 1.36
N GLN A 29 0.13 5.92 1.50
CA GLN A 29 -0.76 5.70 2.64
C GLN A 29 0.05 5.01 3.73
N TYR A 30 0.37 5.75 4.77
CA TYR A 30 1.17 5.21 5.87
C TYR A 30 0.33 4.34 6.80
N PHE A 31 -0.90 4.78 7.11
CA PHE A 31 -1.79 4.04 8.01
C PHE A 31 -2.95 3.46 7.22
N TYR A 32 -3.37 2.26 7.60
CA TYR A 32 -4.52 1.61 6.98
C TYR A 32 -5.23 0.77 8.03
N GLU A 33 -6.54 0.97 8.17
CA GLU A 33 -7.34 0.17 9.09
C GLU A 33 -7.87 -1.04 8.34
N CYS A 34 -7.58 -2.24 8.84
CA CYS A 34 -8.05 -3.48 8.24
C CYS A 34 -9.59 -3.51 8.28
N ARG A 35 -10.19 -3.77 7.13
CA ARG A 35 -11.64 -3.77 7.01
C ARG A 35 -12.30 -4.88 7.83
N ASN A 36 -11.59 -5.99 8.03
CA ASN A 36 -12.14 -7.13 8.75
C ASN A 36 -11.84 -7.06 10.24
N GLY A 37 -10.57 -6.94 10.58
CA GLY A 37 -10.13 -6.99 11.98
C GLY A 37 -10.04 -5.67 12.68
N LYS A 38 -10.20 -4.55 11.96
CA LYS A 38 -10.11 -3.20 12.52
C LYS A 38 -8.75 -2.89 13.13
N VAL A 39 -7.72 -3.63 12.73
CA VAL A 39 -6.36 -3.40 13.20
C VAL A 39 -5.73 -2.30 12.35
N LEU A 40 -5.07 -1.35 12.99
CA LEU A 40 -4.36 -0.30 12.28
C LEU A 40 -3.02 -0.84 11.78
N LEU A 41 -2.83 -0.83 10.47
CA LEU A 41 -1.61 -1.31 9.84
C LEU A 41 -0.66 -0.16 9.57
N ARG A 42 0.64 -0.46 9.67
CA ARG A 42 1.70 0.48 9.33
C ARG A 42 2.71 -0.27 8.46
N PRO A 43 3.47 0.46 7.60
CA PRO A 43 4.47 -0.21 6.78
C PRO A 43 5.57 -0.81 7.64
N LYS A 44 6.20 -1.86 7.11
CA LYS A 44 7.35 -2.45 7.77
C LYS A 44 8.50 -1.46 7.76
N PRO A 45 9.45 -1.59 8.72
CA PRO A 45 10.63 -0.73 8.71
C PRO A 45 11.32 -0.79 7.35
N GLY A 46 11.59 0.38 6.78
CA GLY A 46 12.22 0.47 5.48
C GLY A 46 11.25 0.63 4.32
N ASP A 47 9.96 0.34 4.51
CA ASP A 47 8.95 0.52 3.49
C ASP A 47 8.25 1.86 3.67
N CYS A 48 7.81 2.47 2.57
CA CYS A 48 7.27 3.81 2.65
C CYS A 48 5.77 3.87 2.91
N CYS A 49 5.03 2.81 2.61
CA CYS A 49 3.59 2.81 2.85
C CYS A 49 3.07 1.38 2.97
N VAL A 50 1.81 1.26 3.43
CA VAL A 50 1.21 -0.06 3.63
C VAL A 50 1.09 -0.84 2.33
N PHE A 51 0.93 -0.16 1.20
CA PHE A 51 0.86 -0.87 -0.07
C PHE A 51 2.20 -1.47 -0.45
N CYS A 52 3.30 -0.85 -0.08
CA CYS A 52 4.63 -1.41 -0.34
C CYS A 52 4.89 -2.63 0.54
N SER A 53 4.35 -2.65 1.75
CA SER A 53 4.56 -3.76 2.69
C SER A 53 3.59 -4.91 2.47
N PHE A 54 2.32 -4.61 2.25
CA PHE A 54 1.27 -5.62 2.29
C PHE A 54 0.45 -5.70 1.02
N GLY A 55 0.64 -4.77 0.08
CA GLY A 55 -0.12 -4.77 -1.17
C GLY A 55 0.54 -5.63 -2.23
N THR A 56 -0.23 -5.96 -3.26
CA THR A 56 0.29 -6.73 -4.40
C THR A 56 1.11 -5.87 -5.36
N VAL A 57 0.94 -4.54 -5.29
CA VAL A 57 1.61 -3.61 -6.17
C VAL A 57 2.18 -2.48 -5.32
N LYS A 58 3.38 -2.02 -5.66
CA LYS A 58 4.01 -0.89 -4.98
C LYS A 58 3.21 0.39 -5.21
N CYS A 59 3.40 1.37 -4.33
CA CYS A 59 2.68 2.64 -4.47
C CYS A 59 3.15 3.39 -5.73
N PRO A 60 2.30 4.28 -6.27
CA PRO A 60 2.65 4.98 -7.52
C PRO A 60 3.97 5.74 -7.49
N PRO A 61 4.35 6.47 -6.44
CA PRO A 61 5.68 7.09 -6.45
C PRO A 61 6.83 6.11 -6.64
N ILE A 62 6.72 4.91 -6.04
CA ILE A 62 7.74 3.88 -6.23
C ILE A 62 7.69 3.35 -7.66
N GLN A 63 6.49 3.13 -8.21
CA GLN A 63 6.35 2.68 -9.59
C GLN A 63 6.97 3.68 -10.56
N GLU A 64 6.86 4.95 -10.26
CA GLU A 64 7.42 6.02 -11.09
C GLU A 64 8.89 6.30 -10.78
N ARG A 65 9.46 5.55 -9.85
CA ARG A 65 10.85 5.72 -9.43
C ARG A 65 11.14 7.09 -8.84
N ARG A 66 10.13 7.65 -8.17
CA ARG A 66 10.32 8.91 -7.46
C ARG A 66 10.81 8.70 -6.03
N GLY A 67 10.99 7.44 -5.64
CA GLY A 67 11.41 7.11 -4.30
C GLY A 67 10.23 7.05 -3.34
N CYS A 68 10.54 6.84 -2.07
CA CYS A 68 9.51 6.80 -1.06
C CYS A 68 8.83 8.15 -0.89
N CYS A 69 7.59 8.11 -0.48
CA CYS A 69 6.86 9.31 -0.13
C CYS A 69 7.44 9.86 1.17
N ALA A 70 8.05 10.97 1.09
CA ALA A 70 8.64 11.59 2.28
C ALA A 70 7.70 12.60 2.86
#